data_d7c56e5b0d0243324ed824c4ef57c4ec
#
_entry.id   d7c56e5b0d0243324ed824c4ef57c4ec
#
_cell.length_a   1.000
_cell.length_b   1.000
_cell.length_c   1.000
_cell.angle_alpha   90.00
_cell.angle_beta   90.00
_cell.angle_gamma   90.00
#
_symmetry.space_group_name_H-M   'P 1'
#
loop_
_entity.id
_entity.type
_entity.pdbx_description
1 polymer ?
#
loop_
_entity_poly.entity_id
_entity_poly.type
_entity_poly.pdbx_seq_one_letter_code
_entity_poly.pdbx_strand_id
1 'polypeptide(L)'
;YLDEDDGHGVEIEYDEHIWTSPVNAKKLAGVLAEVLAQEDPAHAASYAENCASYQDKLTELDAEFREVVSHAKRRLVVFGDKFPLRYFFDEYGLEYRAAFSGCSTDTEPRAKTIAYLIDKVREEQIPAVYYLELSSPRVAEIIGEETGAEPLLFHSCHNVTRHQFDSGVTYLELMEQNVKNLKKGLS
;
A
#
# COMPACT_ATOMS: atom_id res chain seq x y z
N TYR A 1 -17.53 -8.26 4.13
CA TYR A 1 -17.15 -9.37 5.01
C TYR A 1 -18.36 -9.77 5.83
N LEU A 2 -18.79 -11.03 5.72
CA LEU A 2 -19.74 -11.62 6.65
C LEU A 2 -18.88 -12.36 7.67
N ASP A 3 -18.64 -11.75 8.84
CA ASP A 3 -18.06 -12.41 9.98
C ASP A 3 -19.01 -13.51 10.44
N GLU A 4 -18.61 -14.77 10.31
CA GLU A 4 -19.17 -15.83 11.14
C GLU A 4 -18.55 -15.63 12.52
N ASP A 5 -19.35 -15.17 13.48
CA ASP A 5 -19.03 -15.06 14.90
C ASP A 5 -18.76 -16.47 15.44
N ASP A 6 -17.47 -16.83 15.57
CA ASP A 6 -17.02 -18.12 16.12
C ASP A 6 -16.82 -18.08 17.65
N GLY A 7 -17.30 -17.03 18.32
CA GLY A 7 -17.37 -16.98 19.77
C GLY A 7 -16.01 -16.79 20.49
N HIS A 8 -14.93 -16.54 19.77
CA HIS A 8 -13.67 -16.10 20.35
C HIS A 8 -13.69 -14.59 20.55
N GLY A 9 -13.39 -14.13 21.76
CA GLY A 9 -13.36 -12.71 22.09
C GLY A 9 -12.54 -11.94 21.05
N VAL A 10 -13.08 -10.81 20.61
CA VAL A 10 -12.41 -9.93 19.63
C VAL A 10 -11.10 -9.45 20.24
N GLU A 11 -9.98 -10.10 19.92
CA GLU A 11 -8.67 -9.50 20.10
C GLU A 11 -8.55 -8.32 19.14
N ILE A 12 -8.39 -7.12 19.68
CA ILE A 12 -8.15 -5.94 18.85
C ILE A 12 -6.74 -6.07 18.29
N GLU A 13 -6.63 -6.54 17.05
CA GLU A 13 -5.39 -6.60 16.33
C GLU A 13 -5.16 -5.23 15.65
N TYR A 14 -4.08 -4.55 16.06
CA TYR A 14 -3.67 -3.29 15.44
C TYR A 14 -2.84 -3.59 14.19
N ASP A 15 -3.19 -2.93 13.09
CA ASP A 15 -2.40 -2.99 11.85
C ASP A 15 -1.06 -2.26 12.06
N GLU A 16 0.04 -2.96 11.86
CA GLU A 16 1.39 -2.44 12.07
C GLU A 16 1.98 -1.67 10.87
N HIS A 17 1.33 -1.72 9.69
CA HIS A 17 1.86 -1.16 8.43
C HIS A 17 1.69 0.37 8.33
N ILE A 18 2.04 1.09 9.40
CA ILE A 18 1.82 2.54 9.52
C ILE A 18 2.60 3.37 8.51
N TRP A 19 3.77 2.89 8.09
CA TRP A 19 4.66 3.57 7.11
C TRP A 19 4.10 3.60 5.68
N THR A 20 3.07 2.81 5.38
CA THR A 20 2.44 2.80 4.06
C THR A 20 1.78 4.13 3.72
N SER A 21 1.38 4.91 4.73
CA SER A 21 0.97 6.31 4.55
C SER A 21 2.20 7.23 4.55
N PRO A 22 2.45 8.02 3.48
CA PRO A 22 3.52 9.01 3.46
C PRO A 22 3.42 10.04 4.59
N VAL A 23 2.21 10.39 5.01
CA VAL A 23 1.97 11.29 6.15
C VAL A 23 2.47 10.68 7.46
N ASN A 24 2.21 9.38 7.67
CA ASN A 24 2.72 8.65 8.83
C ASN A 24 4.24 8.46 8.74
N ALA A 25 4.78 8.12 7.56
CA ALA A 25 6.22 8.02 7.34
C ALA A 25 6.95 9.34 7.71
N LYS A 26 6.35 10.49 7.35
CA LYS A 26 6.85 11.82 7.75
C LYS A 26 6.90 12.00 9.26
N LYS A 27 5.85 11.58 9.98
CA LYS A 27 5.81 11.64 11.46
C LYS A 27 6.87 10.72 12.07
N LEU A 28 6.99 9.49 11.56
CA LEU A 28 8.00 8.52 12.02
C LEU A 28 9.43 9.06 11.83
N ALA A 29 9.72 9.69 10.71
CA ALA A 29 11.03 10.32 10.47
C ALA A 29 11.36 11.38 11.54
N GLY A 30 10.35 12.18 11.94
CA GLY A 30 10.51 13.16 13.03
C GLY A 30 10.83 12.52 14.36
N VAL A 31 10.06 11.49 14.76
CA VAL A 31 10.31 10.75 16.00
C VAL A 31 11.70 10.12 16.02
N LEU A 32 12.12 9.51 14.91
CA LEU A 32 13.46 8.92 14.79
C LEU A 32 14.56 9.96 14.93
N ALA A 33 14.41 11.13 14.31
CA ALA A 33 15.40 12.21 14.42
C ALA A 33 15.51 12.75 15.86
N GLU A 34 14.38 12.87 16.58
CA GLU A 34 14.37 13.28 17.97
C GLU A 34 15.09 12.27 18.87
N VAL A 35 14.83 10.97 18.69
CA VAL A 35 15.51 9.91 19.45
C VAL A 35 17.01 9.89 19.15
N LEU A 36 17.40 10.00 17.88
CA LEU A 36 18.81 10.06 17.49
C LEU A 36 19.52 11.29 18.10
N ALA A 37 18.86 12.44 18.14
CA ALA A 37 19.42 13.65 18.74
C ALA A 37 19.57 13.54 20.27
N GLN A 38 18.74 12.76 20.95
CA GLN A 38 18.88 12.46 22.38
C GLN A 38 20.04 11.50 22.66
N GLU A 39 20.19 10.47 21.87
CA GLU A 39 21.24 9.45 22.02
C GLU A 39 22.61 9.94 21.57
N ASP A 40 22.65 10.83 20.57
CA ASP A 40 23.88 11.43 20.03
C ASP A 40 23.72 12.95 19.86
N PRO A 41 23.81 13.71 20.97
CA PRO A 41 23.63 15.17 20.95
C PRO A 41 24.68 15.93 20.12
N ALA A 42 25.85 15.33 19.91
CA ALA A 42 26.91 15.94 19.12
C ALA A 42 26.52 16.14 17.65
N HIS A 43 25.62 15.29 17.11
CA HIS A 43 25.13 15.34 15.73
C HIS A 43 23.65 15.75 15.62
N ALA A 44 23.03 16.26 16.69
CA ALA A 44 21.62 16.60 16.72
C ALA A 44 21.18 17.57 15.59
N ALA A 45 22.03 18.56 15.27
CA ALA A 45 21.76 19.49 14.18
C ALA A 45 21.70 18.80 12.80
N SER A 46 22.59 17.86 12.55
CA SER A 46 22.61 17.08 11.31
C SER A 46 21.40 16.16 11.18
N TYR A 47 20.95 15.53 12.27
CA TYR A 47 19.73 14.73 12.28
C TYR A 47 18.49 15.59 11.98
N ALA A 48 18.40 16.77 12.58
CA ALA A 48 17.29 17.68 12.34
C ALA A 48 17.26 18.19 10.88
N GLU A 49 18.40 18.57 10.30
CA GLU A 49 18.51 19.02 8.91
C GLU A 49 18.16 17.92 7.91
N ASN A 50 18.72 16.72 8.09
CA ASN A 50 18.42 15.58 7.23
C ASN A 50 16.95 15.16 7.33
N CYS A 51 16.37 15.18 8.53
CA CYS A 51 14.97 14.90 8.75
C CYS A 51 14.08 15.92 8.03
N ALA A 52 14.35 17.21 8.17
CA ALA A 52 13.58 18.26 7.50
C ALA A 52 13.61 18.09 5.98
N SER A 53 14.79 17.87 5.39
CA SER A 53 14.94 17.60 3.96
C SER A 53 14.16 16.36 3.49
N TYR A 54 14.16 15.30 4.27
CA TYR A 54 13.40 14.08 3.94
C TYR A 54 11.89 14.28 4.09
N GLN A 55 11.46 15.01 5.13
CA GLN A 55 10.06 15.36 5.35
C GLN A 55 9.49 16.24 4.23
N ASP A 56 10.30 17.12 3.62
CA ASP A 56 9.89 17.89 2.45
C ASP A 56 9.59 16.98 1.26
N LYS A 57 10.45 15.99 0.98
CA LYS A 57 10.23 15.00 -0.07
C LYS A 57 8.99 14.14 0.18
N LEU A 58 8.73 13.75 1.43
CA LEU A 58 7.51 13.02 1.81
C LEU A 58 6.24 13.88 1.65
N THR A 59 6.36 15.21 1.83
CA THR A 59 5.27 16.15 1.59
C THR A 59 4.96 16.29 0.09
N GLU A 60 6.00 16.30 -0.76
CA GLU A 60 5.84 16.28 -2.21
C GLU A 60 5.16 14.98 -2.68
N LEU A 61 5.59 13.83 -2.16
CA LEU A 61 4.99 12.53 -2.45
C LEU A 61 3.50 12.47 -2.02
N ASP A 62 3.16 12.99 -0.82
CA ASP A 62 1.76 13.10 -0.37
C ASP A 62 0.93 13.96 -1.34
N ALA A 63 1.48 15.07 -1.80
CA ALA A 63 0.81 15.94 -2.76
C ALA A 63 0.56 15.24 -4.11
N GLU A 64 1.49 14.41 -4.59
CA GLU A 64 1.30 13.62 -5.80
C GLU A 64 0.17 12.59 -5.66
N PHE A 65 0.07 11.88 -4.54
CA PHE A 65 -1.04 10.96 -4.28
C PHE A 65 -2.37 11.71 -4.20
N ARG A 66 -2.44 12.85 -3.51
CA ARG A 66 -3.64 13.70 -3.45
C ARG A 66 -4.07 14.18 -4.82
N GLU A 67 -3.12 14.57 -5.66
CA GLU A 67 -3.39 14.97 -7.05
C GLU A 67 -3.99 13.81 -7.86
N VAL A 68 -3.43 12.60 -7.79
CA VAL A 68 -3.97 11.41 -8.44
C VAL A 68 -5.40 11.13 -7.98
N VAL A 69 -5.63 11.17 -6.66
CA VAL A 69 -6.93 10.86 -6.07
C VAL A 69 -7.96 11.96 -6.36
N SER A 70 -7.55 13.23 -6.47
CA SER A 70 -8.44 14.34 -6.80
C SER A 70 -9.03 14.23 -8.20
N HIS A 71 -8.29 13.65 -9.15
CA HIS A 71 -8.70 13.42 -10.53
C HIS A 71 -9.25 12.01 -10.80
N ALA A 72 -9.40 11.22 -9.77
CA ALA A 72 -9.85 9.83 -9.87
C ALA A 72 -11.32 9.74 -10.34
N LYS A 73 -11.59 8.88 -11.30
CA LYS A 73 -12.96 8.55 -11.74
C LYS A 73 -13.68 7.59 -10.78
N ARG A 74 -12.92 6.89 -9.95
CA ARG A 74 -13.38 5.90 -8.98
C ARG A 74 -12.55 5.95 -7.71
N ARG A 75 -13.08 5.35 -6.64
CA ARG A 75 -12.38 5.22 -5.35
C ARG A 75 -12.07 3.77 -5.00
N LEU A 76 -12.72 2.82 -5.67
CA LEU A 76 -12.57 1.40 -5.42
C LEU A 76 -11.34 0.85 -6.16
N VAL A 77 -10.49 0.15 -5.41
CA VAL A 77 -9.28 -0.52 -5.87
C VAL A 77 -9.38 -2.01 -5.54
N VAL A 78 -8.94 -2.87 -6.45
CA VAL A 78 -9.00 -4.33 -6.26
C VAL A 78 -7.61 -4.92 -6.18
N PHE A 79 -7.39 -5.73 -5.15
CA PHE A 79 -6.16 -6.50 -4.94
C PHE A 79 -6.43 -7.99 -5.15
N GLY A 80 -5.70 -8.60 -6.09
CA GLY A 80 -5.58 -10.04 -6.22
C GLY A 80 -4.57 -10.62 -5.23
N ASP A 81 -4.47 -10.06 -4.04
CA ASP A 81 -3.47 -10.34 -3.04
C ASP A 81 -3.98 -10.02 -1.63
N LYS A 82 -3.07 -10.05 -0.63
CA LYS A 82 -3.26 -9.50 0.72
C LYS A 82 -3.37 -7.99 0.70
N PHE A 83 -3.80 -7.41 1.84
CA PHE A 83 -4.02 -5.96 1.91
C PHE A 83 -3.38 -5.34 3.17
N PRO A 84 -2.08 -5.00 3.14
CA PRO A 84 -1.38 -4.34 4.25
C PRO A 84 -1.38 -2.80 4.12
N LEU A 85 -2.36 -2.21 3.43
CA LEU A 85 -2.33 -0.79 3.02
C LEU A 85 -3.41 0.06 3.69
N ARG A 86 -3.92 -0.38 4.85
CA ARG A 86 -5.04 0.27 5.54
C ARG A 86 -4.80 1.75 5.77
N TYR A 87 -3.65 2.13 6.35
CA TYR A 87 -3.33 3.53 6.65
C TYR A 87 -3.20 4.40 5.39
N PHE A 88 -2.69 3.83 4.30
CA PHE A 88 -2.64 4.53 3.01
C PHE A 88 -4.06 4.80 2.47
N PHE A 89 -4.92 3.79 2.47
CA PHE A 89 -6.28 3.91 1.93
C PHE A 89 -7.15 4.84 2.77
N ASP A 90 -7.03 4.78 4.10
CA ASP A 90 -7.72 5.70 5.01
C ASP A 90 -7.25 7.14 4.79
N GLU A 91 -5.95 7.40 4.60
CA GLU A 91 -5.39 8.73 4.37
C GLU A 91 -5.94 9.39 3.09
N TYR A 92 -6.10 8.61 2.03
CA TYR A 92 -6.54 9.13 0.73
C TYR A 92 -8.02 8.90 0.43
N GLY A 93 -8.78 8.36 1.36
CA GLY A 93 -10.22 8.10 1.20
C GLY A 93 -10.52 7.13 0.06
N LEU A 94 -9.71 6.09 -0.07
CA LEU A 94 -9.87 5.01 -1.04
C LEU A 94 -10.59 3.82 -0.42
N GLU A 95 -11.33 3.09 -1.25
CA GLU A 95 -11.98 1.84 -0.91
C GLU A 95 -11.24 0.66 -1.54
N TYR A 96 -11.31 -0.51 -0.93
CA TYR A 96 -10.66 -1.69 -1.49
C TYR A 96 -11.51 -2.95 -1.40
N ARG A 97 -11.18 -3.91 -2.28
CA ARG A 97 -11.53 -5.32 -2.16
C ARG A 97 -10.25 -6.13 -2.38
N ALA A 98 -10.06 -7.18 -1.61
CA ALA A 98 -8.86 -7.98 -1.64
C ALA A 98 -9.16 -9.48 -1.67
N ALA A 99 -8.23 -10.26 -2.23
CA ALA A 99 -8.36 -11.72 -2.30
C ALA A 99 -8.21 -12.39 -0.93
N PHE A 100 -7.49 -11.73 -0.01
CA PHE A 100 -7.27 -12.21 1.37
C PHE A 100 -7.61 -11.11 2.37
N SER A 101 -7.97 -11.50 3.59
CA SER A 101 -8.16 -10.59 4.72
C SER A 101 -6.82 -10.18 5.32
N GLY A 102 -6.54 -8.89 5.40
CA GLY A 102 -5.35 -8.33 6.07
C GLY A 102 -4.06 -9.04 5.69
N CYS A 103 -3.27 -9.41 6.70
CA CYS A 103 -2.04 -10.19 6.58
C CYS A 103 -2.27 -11.71 6.76
N SER A 104 -3.40 -12.24 6.26
CA SER A 104 -3.74 -13.66 6.32
C SER A 104 -2.53 -14.57 6.03
N THR A 105 -2.42 -15.67 6.76
CA THR A 105 -1.44 -16.73 6.52
C THR A 105 -1.87 -17.67 5.39
N ASP A 106 -3.09 -17.52 4.86
CA ASP A 106 -3.58 -18.32 3.74
C ASP A 106 -2.68 -18.11 2.51
N THR A 107 -2.42 -19.21 1.80
CA THR A 107 -1.59 -19.20 0.59
C THR A 107 -2.40 -19.08 -0.69
N GLU A 108 -3.69 -19.47 -0.64
CA GLU A 108 -4.59 -19.45 -1.79
C GLU A 108 -5.95 -18.87 -1.40
N PRO A 109 -6.51 -17.93 -2.19
CA PRO A 109 -7.84 -17.41 -1.93
C PRO A 109 -8.91 -18.42 -2.33
N ARG A 110 -10.07 -18.34 -1.69
CA ARG A 110 -11.22 -19.18 -2.04
C ARG A 110 -11.71 -18.86 -3.45
N ALA A 111 -12.09 -19.88 -4.23
CA ALA A 111 -12.64 -19.70 -5.58
C ALA A 111 -13.83 -18.73 -5.61
N LYS A 112 -14.68 -18.75 -4.58
CA LYS A 112 -15.81 -17.82 -4.42
C LYS A 112 -15.35 -16.35 -4.31
N THR A 113 -14.23 -16.09 -3.64
CA THR A 113 -13.65 -14.77 -3.50
C THR A 113 -13.12 -14.27 -4.84
N ILE A 114 -12.42 -15.13 -5.59
CA ILE A 114 -11.92 -14.77 -6.93
C ILE A 114 -13.09 -14.45 -7.86
N ALA A 115 -14.16 -15.27 -7.89
CA ALA A 115 -15.35 -15.00 -8.69
C ALA A 115 -16.00 -13.66 -8.32
N TYR A 116 -16.14 -13.37 -7.03
CA TYR A 116 -16.66 -12.08 -6.54
C TYR A 116 -15.81 -10.90 -7.02
N LEU A 117 -14.47 -11.02 -6.98
CA LEU A 117 -13.58 -9.94 -7.44
C LEU A 117 -13.68 -9.75 -8.95
N ILE A 118 -13.80 -10.81 -9.73
CA ILE A 118 -14.03 -10.76 -11.19
C ILE A 118 -15.32 -9.99 -11.49
N ASP A 119 -16.42 -10.37 -10.82
CA ASP A 119 -17.71 -9.69 -11.01
C ASP A 119 -17.61 -8.20 -10.64
N LYS A 120 -16.94 -7.89 -9.53
CA LYS A 120 -16.75 -6.51 -9.08
C LYS A 120 -15.93 -5.67 -10.05
N VAL A 121 -14.85 -6.22 -10.60
CA VAL A 121 -14.01 -5.56 -11.61
C VAL A 121 -14.82 -5.27 -12.89
N ARG A 122 -15.68 -6.22 -13.32
CA ARG A 122 -16.56 -6.03 -14.49
C ARG A 122 -17.64 -4.98 -14.24
N GLU A 123 -18.34 -5.07 -13.11
CA GLU A 123 -19.42 -4.14 -12.74
C GLU A 123 -18.96 -2.70 -12.67
N GLU A 124 -17.81 -2.47 -12.02
CA GLU A 124 -17.25 -1.13 -11.80
C GLU A 124 -16.30 -0.69 -12.93
N GLN A 125 -16.09 -1.55 -13.94
CA GLN A 125 -15.15 -1.30 -15.05
C GLN A 125 -13.75 -0.89 -14.57
N ILE A 126 -13.23 -1.60 -13.56
CA ILE A 126 -11.93 -1.30 -12.95
C ILE A 126 -10.81 -1.66 -13.93
N PRO A 127 -9.90 -0.73 -14.29
CA PRO A 127 -8.91 -0.96 -15.32
C PRO A 127 -7.67 -1.72 -14.85
N ALA A 128 -7.46 -1.87 -13.54
CA ALA A 128 -6.29 -2.54 -12.99
C ALA A 128 -6.61 -3.34 -11.73
N VAL A 129 -5.88 -4.43 -11.53
CA VAL A 129 -5.91 -5.27 -10.33
C VAL A 129 -4.50 -5.37 -9.77
N TYR A 130 -4.36 -5.11 -8.48
CA TYR A 130 -3.05 -5.00 -7.85
C TYR A 130 -2.59 -6.30 -7.20
N TYR A 131 -1.27 -6.48 -7.15
CA TYR A 131 -0.57 -7.47 -6.35
C TYR A 131 0.61 -6.81 -5.63
N LEU A 132 1.11 -7.43 -4.57
CA LEU A 132 2.19 -6.90 -3.73
C LEU A 132 3.57 -7.40 -4.18
N GLU A 133 4.62 -6.72 -3.73
CA GLU A 133 6.00 -7.15 -3.90
C GLU A 133 6.23 -8.54 -3.26
N LEU A 134 7.09 -9.33 -3.88
CA LEU A 134 7.48 -10.67 -3.47
C LEU A 134 6.30 -11.66 -3.31
N SER A 135 5.11 -11.28 -3.75
CA SER A 135 3.94 -12.13 -3.82
C SER A 135 3.74 -12.68 -5.24
N SER A 136 2.95 -13.75 -5.37
CA SER A 136 2.58 -14.27 -6.68
C SER A 136 1.55 -13.36 -7.36
N PRO A 137 1.78 -12.88 -8.58
CA PRO A 137 0.80 -12.09 -9.32
C PRO A 137 -0.38 -12.93 -9.85
N ARG A 138 -0.36 -14.25 -9.66
CA ARG A 138 -1.25 -15.20 -10.35
C ARG A 138 -2.73 -14.89 -10.19
N VAL A 139 -3.18 -14.47 -9.00
CA VAL A 139 -4.59 -14.13 -8.78
C VAL A 139 -4.97 -12.85 -9.52
N ALA A 140 -4.11 -11.83 -9.49
CA ALA A 140 -4.33 -10.61 -10.26
C ALA A 140 -4.33 -10.88 -11.78
N GLU A 141 -3.45 -11.79 -12.25
CA GLU A 141 -3.43 -12.23 -13.64
C GLU A 141 -4.72 -12.94 -14.04
N ILE A 142 -5.22 -13.88 -13.22
CA ILE A 142 -6.50 -14.57 -13.49
C ILE A 142 -7.65 -13.56 -13.60
N ILE A 143 -7.74 -12.61 -12.68
CA ILE A 143 -8.77 -11.58 -12.73
C ILE A 143 -8.60 -10.72 -14.00
N GLY A 144 -7.36 -10.38 -14.34
CA GLY A 144 -7.04 -9.64 -15.57
C GLY A 144 -7.42 -10.40 -16.85
N GLU A 145 -7.09 -11.69 -16.95
CA GLU A 145 -7.47 -12.56 -18.06
C GLU A 145 -8.99 -12.60 -18.27
N GLU A 146 -9.77 -12.62 -17.19
CA GLU A 146 -11.22 -12.70 -17.20
C GLU A 146 -11.93 -11.35 -17.45
N THR A 147 -11.28 -10.23 -17.17
CA THR A 147 -11.93 -8.90 -17.17
C THR A 147 -11.32 -7.90 -18.12
N GLY A 148 -10.08 -8.12 -18.56
CA GLY A 148 -9.29 -7.15 -19.32
C GLY A 148 -8.56 -6.12 -18.44
N ALA A 149 -8.67 -6.20 -17.11
CA ALA A 149 -7.94 -5.33 -16.18
C ALA A 149 -6.43 -5.63 -16.20
N GLU A 150 -5.59 -4.59 -16.14
CA GLU A 150 -4.12 -4.74 -16.12
C GLU A 150 -3.64 -5.19 -14.73
N PRO A 151 -2.91 -6.31 -14.59
CA PRO A 151 -2.26 -6.63 -13.33
C PRO A 151 -1.11 -5.65 -13.05
N LEU A 152 -1.14 -4.96 -11.91
CA LEU A 152 -0.16 -3.94 -11.54
C LEU A 152 0.42 -4.21 -10.15
N LEU A 153 1.72 -3.95 -9.99
CA LEU A 153 2.36 -3.96 -8.68
C LEU A 153 1.93 -2.73 -7.87
N PHE A 154 1.53 -2.94 -6.61
CA PHE A 154 1.48 -1.91 -5.59
C PHE A 154 2.45 -2.30 -4.48
N HIS A 155 3.51 -1.54 -4.28
CA HIS A 155 4.56 -1.88 -3.33
C HIS A 155 4.17 -1.44 -1.92
N SER A 156 4.16 -2.36 -0.95
CA SER A 156 3.88 -2.04 0.46
C SER A 156 5.08 -1.44 1.20
N CYS A 157 6.25 -1.45 0.58
CA CYS A 157 7.52 -1.04 1.19
C CYS A 157 7.90 -1.84 2.45
N HIS A 158 7.33 -3.07 2.58
CA HIS A 158 7.67 -3.97 3.67
C HIS A 158 8.99 -4.70 3.40
N ASN A 159 9.24 -5.07 2.16
CA ASN A 159 10.41 -5.83 1.77
C ASN A 159 10.86 -5.45 0.36
N VAL A 160 12.07 -5.84 -0.01
CA VAL A 160 12.64 -5.59 -1.34
C VAL A 160 13.35 -6.82 -1.86
N THR A 161 13.46 -6.95 -3.18
CA THR A 161 14.27 -8.01 -3.79
C THR A 161 15.77 -7.76 -3.52
N ARG A 162 16.58 -8.80 -3.63
CA ARG A 162 18.03 -8.67 -3.51
C ARG A 162 18.59 -7.65 -4.51
N HIS A 163 18.10 -7.63 -5.73
CA HIS A 163 18.52 -6.68 -6.75
C HIS A 163 18.19 -5.24 -6.36
N GLN A 164 16.97 -4.98 -5.86
CA GLN A 164 16.55 -3.66 -5.40
C GLN A 164 17.42 -3.19 -4.22
N PHE A 165 17.70 -4.09 -3.26
CA PHE A 165 18.59 -3.79 -2.13
C PHE A 165 20.01 -3.43 -2.61
N ASP A 166 20.58 -4.22 -3.48
CA ASP A 166 21.93 -3.99 -4.01
C ASP A 166 22.02 -2.72 -4.87
N SER A 167 20.92 -2.30 -5.52
CA SER A 167 20.85 -1.04 -6.26
C SER A 167 20.59 0.18 -5.38
N GLY A 168 20.30 -0.01 -4.08
CA GLY A 168 20.04 1.08 -3.14
C GLY A 168 18.67 1.74 -3.33
N VAL A 169 17.66 0.98 -3.79
CA VAL A 169 16.29 1.52 -3.96
C VAL A 169 15.77 2.13 -2.66
N THR A 170 15.07 3.24 -2.78
CA THR A 170 14.54 3.99 -1.65
C THR A 170 13.02 3.85 -1.52
N TYR A 171 12.50 4.15 -0.33
CA TYR A 171 11.06 4.25 -0.08
C TYR A 171 10.38 5.22 -1.07
N LEU A 172 10.98 6.39 -1.31
CA LEU A 172 10.44 7.38 -2.23
C LEU A 172 10.29 6.84 -3.65
N GLU A 173 11.33 6.19 -4.20
CA GLU A 173 11.29 5.61 -5.54
C GLU A 173 10.21 4.53 -5.67
N LEU A 174 10.04 3.68 -4.65
CA LEU A 174 8.99 2.66 -4.63
C LEU A 174 7.60 3.30 -4.59
N MET A 175 7.41 4.33 -3.78
CA MET A 175 6.13 5.03 -3.65
C MET A 175 5.81 5.89 -4.89
N GLU A 176 6.80 6.49 -5.55
CA GLU A 176 6.62 7.17 -6.84
C GLU A 176 6.14 6.20 -7.92
N GLN A 177 6.60 4.95 -7.90
CA GLN A 177 6.06 3.91 -8.79
C GLN A 177 4.60 3.59 -8.43
N ASN A 178 4.25 3.57 -7.15
CA ASN A 178 2.86 3.41 -6.71
C ASN A 178 1.98 4.57 -7.19
N VAL A 179 2.46 5.82 -7.19
CA VAL A 179 1.74 6.98 -7.76
C VAL A 179 1.34 6.70 -9.21
N LYS A 180 2.29 6.23 -10.03
CA LYS A 180 2.06 5.94 -11.45
C LYS A 180 1.05 4.80 -11.64
N ASN A 181 1.19 3.73 -10.86
CA ASN A 181 0.31 2.57 -10.96
C ASN A 181 -1.10 2.91 -10.42
N LEU A 182 -1.20 3.64 -9.32
CA LEU A 182 -2.49 4.07 -8.76
C LEU A 182 -3.25 4.97 -9.76
N LYS A 183 -2.55 5.88 -10.43
CA LYS A 183 -3.15 6.73 -11.47
C LYS A 183 -3.81 5.91 -12.58
N LYS A 184 -3.16 4.82 -13.03
CA LYS A 184 -3.74 3.91 -14.02
C LYS A 184 -5.02 3.24 -13.51
N GLY A 185 -5.02 2.75 -12.29
CA GLY A 185 -6.16 2.02 -11.73
C GLY A 185 -7.35 2.91 -11.33
N LEU A 186 -7.13 4.19 -11.12
CA LEU A 186 -8.17 5.15 -10.79
C LEU A 186 -8.69 5.95 -12.00
N SER A 187 -8.13 5.73 -13.20
CA SER A 187 -8.48 6.44 -14.44
C SER A 187 -9.86 6.10 -14.98
#